data_4e2d7d4d6401d07adf80d2727e9419e9
#
_entry.id   4e2d7d4d6401d07adf80d2727e9419e9
#
_cell.length_a   1.000
_cell.length_b   1.000
_cell.length_c   1.000
_cell.angle_alpha   90.00
_cell.angle_beta   90.00
_cell.angle_gamma   90.00
#
_symmetry.space_group_name_H-M   'P 1'
#
loop_
_entity.id
_entity.type
_entity.pdbx_description
1 polymer ?
#
loop_
_entity_poly.entity_id
_entity_poly.type
_entity_poly.pdbx_seq_one_letter_code
_entity_poly.pdbx_strand_id
1 'polypeptide(L)'
;MSEISEPFDPGQVYLPAEDTYLLRDAVLSVVRPKDYVLEIGTGSGEIAASAAKVAEHTFACEINPHAVWYAKEVNGVDVVRCDLFSAISGFFDLICFNAPYLPTSPEERMHDWLEAALDGGPSGRDTVYRFLEEAPGHLKDEGQILLLISSLTGVEEVMSFAEKHGCTAEIFKTETEEDGEELVVLKICKAK
;
A
#
# COMPACT_ATOMS: atom_id res chain seq x y z
N MET A 1 -8.79 22.47 2.14
CA MET A 1 -9.90 21.49 1.99
C MET A 1 -10.16 21.38 0.49
N SER A 2 -9.68 20.32 -0.15
CA SER A 2 -10.06 20.02 -1.54
C SER A 2 -11.49 19.46 -1.49
N GLU A 3 -12.45 20.27 -1.89
CA GLU A 3 -13.82 19.81 -2.10
C GLU A 3 -13.80 18.65 -3.09
N ILE A 4 -14.38 17.52 -2.69
CA ILE A 4 -14.74 16.48 -3.63
C ILE A 4 -15.75 17.15 -4.56
N SER A 5 -15.44 17.27 -5.85
CA SER A 5 -16.34 17.87 -6.85
C SER A 5 -17.58 17.00 -7.10
N GLU A 6 -17.58 15.78 -6.62
CA GLU A 6 -18.66 14.80 -6.68
C GLU A 6 -19.08 14.37 -5.27
N PRO A 7 -20.36 14.03 -5.04
CA PRO A 7 -20.81 13.53 -3.75
C PRO A 7 -20.07 12.23 -3.38
N PHE A 8 -19.79 12.06 -2.10
CA PHE A 8 -19.16 10.84 -1.58
C PHE A 8 -19.97 9.58 -1.97
N ASP A 9 -19.28 8.60 -2.54
CA ASP A 9 -19.84 7.29 -2.87
C ASP A 9 -19.06 6.18 -2.16
N PRO A 10 -19.66 5.50 -1.16
CA PRO A 10 -18.99 4.41 -0.45
C PRO A 10 -18.72 3.18 -1.34
N GLY A 11 -19.44 3.01 -2.45
CA GLY A 11 -19.21 1.95 -3.42
C GLY A 11 -17.91 2.10 -4.20
N GLN A 12 -17.28 3.26 -4.11
CA GLN A 12 -15.98 3.55 -4.74
C GLN A 12 -14.78 3.33 -3.80
N VAL A 13 -15.00 2.79 -2.59
CA VAL A 13 -13.94 2.55 -1.59
C VAL A 13 -13.68 1.07 -1.47
N TYR A 14 -12.41 0.66 -1.61
CA TYR A 14 -11.99 -0.70 -1.30
C TYR A 14 -12.10 -0.92 0.21
N LEU A 15 -13.02 -1.79 0.61
CA LEU A 15 -13.20 -2.17 2.02
C LEU A 15 -12.24 -3.28 2.41
N PRO A 16 -11.91 -3.40 3.72
CA PRO A 16 -10.97 -4.40 4.19
C PRO A 16 -11.36 -5.83 3.79
N ALA A 17 -10.41 -6.57 3.23
CA ALA A 17 -10.51 -7.98 2.85
C ALA A 17 -9.30 -8.75 3.42
N GLU A 18 -9.13 -9.99 3.03
CA GLU A 18 -8.08 -10.90 3.52
C GLU A 18 -6.69 -10.30 3.36
N ASP A 19 -6.40 -9.71 2.20
CA ASP A 19 -5.16 -8.99 1.89
C ASP A 19 -4.89 -7.84 2.87
N THR A 20 -5.92 -7.04 3.15
CA THR A 20 -5.84 -5.93 4.11
C THR A 20 -5.48 -6.45 5.51
N TYR A 21 -6.12 -7.54 5.94
CA TYR A 21 -5.87 -8.12 7.26
C TYR A 21 -4.50 -8.77 7.36
N LEU A 22 -4.03 -9.44 6.29
CA LEU A 22 -2.69 -10.01 6.23
C LEU A 22 -1.61 -8.94 6.38
N LEU A 23 -1.72 -7.83 5.61
CA LEU A 23 -0.77 -6.72 5.70
C LEU A 23 -0.88 -5.98 7.04
N ARG A 24 -2.08 -5.72 7.55
CA ARG A 24 -2.29 -5.13 8.87
C ARG A 24 -1.57 -5.93 9.97
N ASP A 25 -1.73 -7.24 9.97
CA ASP A 25 -1.11 -8.12 10.97
C ASP A 25 0.42 -8.17 10.81
N ALA A 26 0.93 -8.05 9.57
CA ALA A 26 2.35 -7.89 9.33
C ALA A 26 2.87 -6.56 9.89
N VAL A 27 2.19 -5.44 9.62
CA VAL A 27 2.51 -4.10 10.17
C VAL A 27 2.52 -4.12 11.69
N LEU A 28 1.47 -4.65 12.31
CA LEU A 28 1.36 -4.71 13.79
C LEU A 28 2.43 -5.58 14.44
N SER A 29 3.01 -6.53 13.72
CA SER A 29 4.09 -7.37 14.25
C SER A 29 5.46 -6.67 14.31
N VAL A 30 5.63 -5.54 13.58
CA VAL A 30 6.92 -4.84 13.48
C VAL A 30 6.90 -3.40 13.95
N VAL A 31 5.73 -2.74 13.91
CA VAL A 31 5.58 -1.31 14.27
C VAL A 31 5.92 -1.06 15.73
N ARG A 32 6.58 0.07 16.00
CA ARG A 32 7.02 0.48 17.33
C ARG A 32 6.43 1.84 17.73
N PRO A 33 6.35 2.18 19.01
CA PRO A 33 5.69 3.42 19.47
C PRO A 33 6.27 4.71 18.92
N LYS A 34 7.56 4.75 18.57
CA LYS A 34 8.23 5.96 18.07
C LYS A 34 8.48 5.96 16.56
N ASP A 35 7.96 4.96 15.86
CA ASP A 35 8.13 4.87 14.42
C ASP A 35 7.31 5.95 13.71
N TYR A 36 7.89 6.47 12.64
CA TYR A 36 7.19 7.23 11.61
C TYR A 36 6.69 6.23 10.58
N VAL A 37 5.39 6.05 10.51
CA VAL A 37 4.72 5.09 9.64
C VAL A 37 4.04 5.83 8.50
N LEU A 38 4.18 5.33 7.28
CA LEU A 38 3.45 5.80 6.09
C LEU A 38 2.75 4.64 5.42
N GLU A 39 1.44 4.73 5.26
CA GLU A 39 0.68 3.86 4.38
C GLU A 39 0.44 4.53 3.03
N ILE A 40 0.78 3.83 1.95
CA ILE A 40 0.48 4.24 0.57
C ILE A 40 -0.79 3.52 0.13
N GLY A 41 -1.71 4.25 -0.54
CA GLY A 41 -2.96 3.68 -1.02
C GLY A 41 -3.83 3.14 0.11
N THR A 42 -4.14 3.99 1.10
CA THR A 42 -4.74 3.56 2.38
C THR A 42 -6.17 3.00 2.24
N GLY A 43 -6.85 3.23 1.11
CA GLY A 43 -8.22 2.76 0.89
C GLY A 43 -9.16 3.19 2.01
N SER A 44 -9.69 2.24 2.76
CA SER A 44 -10.56 2.50 3.91
C SER A 44 -9.82 3.12 5.11
N GLY A 45 -8.49 3.03 5.19
CA GLY A 45 -7.70 3.49 6.34
C GLY A 45 -7.51 2.45 7.44
N GLU A 46 -7.87 1.19 7.23
CA GLU A 46 -7.81 0.13 8.26
C GLU A 46 -6.40 -0.10 8.80
N ILE A 47 -5.40 -0.14 7.92
CA ILE A 47 -4.01 -0.42 8.32
C ILE A 47 -3.42 0.79 9.06
N ALA A 48 -3.56 2.01 8.51
CA ALA A 48 -3.07 3.22 9.16
C ALA A 48 -3.74 3.45 10.52
N ALA A 49 -5.08 3.29 10.62
CA ALA A 49 -5.80 3.41 11.87
C ALA A 49 -5.36 2.35 12.91
N SER A 50 -5.00 1.15 12.47
CA SER A 50 -4.46 0.11 13.34
C SER A 50 -3.03 0.42 13.78
N ALA A 51 -2.16 0.89 12.88
CA ALA A 51 -0.80 1.30 13.19
C ALA A 51 -0.78 2.49 14.17
N ALA A 52 -1.70 3.46 14.02
CA ALA A 52 -1.82 4.62 14.89
C ALA A 52 -2.19 4.29 16.36
N LYS A 53 -2.66 3.08 16.64
CA LYS A 53 -2.87 2.61 18.03
C LYS A 53 -1.55 2.26 18.71
N VAL A 54 -0.47 2.10 17.97
CA VAL A 54 0.86 1.72 18.44
C VAL A 54 1.87 2.84 18.22
N ALA A 55 1.97 3.37 17.00
CA ALA A 55 2.92 4.41 16.60
C ALA A 55 2.36 5.81 16.85
N GLU A 56 3.17 6.71 17.42
CA GLU A 56 2.79 8.11 17.68
C GLU A 56 2.66 8.94 16.39
N HIS A 57 3.31 8.51 15.30
CA HIS A 57 3.38 9.22 14.03
C HIS A 57 2.97 8.31 12.88
N THR A 58 1.69 8.31 12.53
CA THR A 58 1.16 7.54 11.41
C THR A 58 0.51 8.47 10.41
N PHE A 59 0.90 8.33 9.15
CA PHE A 59 0.41 9.10 8.01
C PHE A 59 -0.05 8.16 6.91
N ALA A 60 -0.93 8.65 6.06
CA ALA A 60 -1.38 7.90 4.90
C ALA A 60 -1.49 8.79 3.67
N CYS A 61 -1.41 8.19 2.50
CA CYS A 61 -1.79 8.85 1.26
C CYS A 61 -2.72 7.96 0.42
N GLU A 62 -3.51 8.61 -0.42
CA GLU A 62 -4.50 7.94 -1.25
C GLU A 62 -4.81 8.81 -2.48
N ILE A 63 -4.98 8.19 -3.64
CA ILE A 63 -5.32 8.91 -4.88
C ILE A 63 -6.84 9.08 -5.04
N ASN A 64 -7.61 8.09 -4.58
CA ASN A 64 -9.07 8.04 -4.66
C ASN A 64 -9.71 9.04 -3.68
N PRO A 65 -10.44 10.06 -4.15
CA PRO A 65 -11.04 11.07 -3.27
C PRO A 65 -12.10 10.50 -2.31
N HIS A 66 -12.79 9.43 -2.70
CA HIS A 66 -13.80 8.77 -1.85
C HIS A 66 -13.13 8.02 -0.70
N ALA A 67 -12.01 7.33 -0.98
CA ALA A 67 -11.21 6.64 0.02
C ALA A 67 -10.53 7.62 0.98
N VAL A 68 -9.99 8.75 0.48
CA VAL A 68 -9.49 9.85 1.34
C VAL A 68 -10.55 10.33 2.32
N TRP A 69 -11.76 10.57 1.83
CA TRP A 69 -12.86 11.00 2.69
C TRP A 69 -13.19 9.93 3.74
N TYR A 70 -13.31 8.67 3.30
CA TYR A 70 -13.66 7.55 4.18
C TYR A 70 -12.59 7.34 5.27
N ALA A 71 -11.33 7.24 4.90
CA ALA A 71 -10.22 7.04 5.84
C ALA A 71 -10.17 8.15 6.89
N LYS A 72 -10.40 9.41 6.49
CA LYS A 72 -10.38 10.56 7.37
C LYS A 72 -11.61 10.64 8.27
N GLU A 73 -12.80 10.62 7.71
CA GLU A 73 -14.04 10.94 8.43
C GLU A 73 -14.59 9.72 9.20
N VAL A 74 -14.33 8.50 8.72
CA VAL A 74 -14.80 7.27 9.37
C VAL A 74 -13.75 6.68 10.31
N ASN A 75 -12.49 6.60 9.87
CA ASN A 75 -11.42 5.94 10.61
C ASN A 75 -10.41 6.90 11.27
N GLY A 76 -10.58 8.22 11.10
CA GLY A 76 -9.78 9.24 11.78
C GLY A 76 -8.29 9.27 11.35
N VAL A 77 -7.99 8.80 10.15
CA VAL A 77 -6.63 8.72 9.61
C VAL A 77 -6.15 10.10 9.16
N ASP A 78 -4.89 10.43 9.46
CA ASP A 78 -4.21 11.59 8.88
C ASP A 78 -3.76 11.26 7.45
N VAL A 79 -4.59 11.61 6.48
CA VAL A 79 -4.45 11.22 5.07
C VAL A 79 -4.33 12.43 4.15
N VAL A 80 -3.40 12.37 3.19
CA VAL A 80 -3.25 13.34 2.11
C VAL A 80 -3.63 12.70 0.77
N ARG A 81 -4.35 13.46 -0.05
CA ARG A 81 -4.68 13.01 -1.42
C ARG A 81 -3.49 13.23 -2.33
N CYS A 82 -2.87 12.15 -2.81
CA CYS A 82 -1.82 12.20 -3.83
C CYS A 82 -1.62 10.85 -4.53
N ASP A 83 -0.91 10.88 -5.67
CA ASP A 83 -0.45 9.67 -6.35
C ASP A 83 0.92 9.28 -5.78
N LEU A 84 0.99 8.10 -5.17
CA LEU A 84 2.17 7.57 -4.47
C LEU A 84 2.85 8.65 -3.59
N PHE A 85 4.10 8.99 -3.88
CA PHE A 85 4.89 9.92 -3.08
C PHE A 85 4.80 11.39 -3.54
N SER A 86 3.95 11.74 -4.52
CA SER A 86 3.95 13.07 -5.17
C SER A 86 3.72 14.26 -4.22
N ALA A 87 3.12 14.05 -3.05
CA ALA A 87 2.95 15.08 -2.01
C ALA A 87 3.58 14.65 -0.66
N ILE A 88 4.39 13.60 -0.65
CA ILE A 88 5.04 13.08 0.55
C ILE A 88 6.45 13.64 0.66
N SER A 89 6.81 14.10 1.85
CA SER A 89 8.17 14.50 2.18
C SER A 89 8.61 13.88 3.50
N GLY A 90 9.93 13.69 3.66
CA GLY A 90 10.49 13.13 4.89
C GLY A 90 10.87 11.65 4.75
N PHE A 91 11.25 11.07 5.89
CA PHE A 91 11.76 9.70 5.98
C PHE A 91 11.00 8.93 7.05
N PHE A 92 10.70 7.66 6.73
CA PHE A 92 9.86 6.79 7.54
C PHE A 92 10.63 5.58 8.06
N ASP A 93 10.25 5.08 9.23
CA ASP A 93 10.74 3.83 9.80
C ASP A 93 10.04 2.63 9.17
N LEU A 94 8.76 2.82 8.84
CA LEU A 94 7.93 1.81 8.19
C LEU A 94 7.09 2.45 7.08
N ILE A 95 7.20 1.90 5.88
CA ILE A 95 6.30 2.20 4.76
C ILE A 95 5.52 0.92 4.47
N CYS A 96 4.20 0.98 4.34
CA CYS A 96 3.39 -0.16 3.93
C CYS A 96 2.51 0.18 2.74
N PHE A 97 2.26 -0.81 1.90
CA PHE A 97 1.44 -0.69 0.72
C PHE A 97 0.73 -2.01 0.38
N ASN A 98 -0.59 -1.98 0.38
CA ASN A 98 -1.41 -2.98 -0.28
C ASN A 98 -1.58 -2.50 -1.73
N ALA A 99 -0.69 -2.93 -2.61
CA ALA A 99 -0.64 -2.42 -3.98
C ALA A 99 -1.80 -2.98 -4.82
N PRO A 100 -2.31 -2.24 -5.83
CA PRO A 100 -3.12 -2.84 -6.88
C PRO A 100 -2.23 -3.84 -7.64
N TYR A 101 -2.56 -5.12 -7.52
CA TYR A 101 -1.69 -6.23 -7.99
C TYR A 101 -2.34 -7.11 -9.05
N LEU A 102 -3.62 -6.92 -9.38
CA LEU A 102 -4.29 -7.75 -10.37
C LEU A 102 -3.85 -7.38 -11.79
N PRO A 103 -3.43 -8.37 -12.60
CA PRO A 103 -3.23 -8.14 -14.02
C PRO A 103 -4.55 -7.76 -14.69
N THR A 104 -4.62 -6.59 -15.30
CA THR A 104 -5.84 -6.05 -15.91
C THR A 104 -5.56 -5.70 -17.37
N SER A 105 -6.30 -6.31 -18.30
CA SER A 105 -6.18 -5.96 -19.71
C SER A 105 -6.84 -4.60 -20.01
N PRO A 106 -6.39 -3.88 -21.05
CA PRO A 106 -6.98 -2.59 -21.42
C PRO A 106 -8.49 -2.65 -21.70
N GLU A 107 -8.99 -3.81 -22.15
CA GLU A 107 -10.40 -4.04 -22.47
C GLU A 107 -11.28 -4.27 -21.22
N GLU A 108 -10.67 -4.63 -20.08
CA GLU A 108 -11.36 -4.89 -18.82
C GLU A 108 -11.50 -3.64 -17.95
N ARG A 109 -10.86 -2.53 -18.31
CA ARG A 109 -10.87 -1.31 -17.51
C ARG A 109 -12.23 -0.63 -17.49
N MET A 110 -12.81 -0.46 -16.30
CA MET A 110 -14.11 0.17 -16.09
C MET A 110 -14.02 1.69 -15.84
N HIS A 111 -12.83 2.23 -15.57
CA HIS A 111 -12.56 3.65 -15.33
C HIS A 111 -13.28 4.24 -14.10
N ASP A 112 -13.48 3.46 -13.06
CA ASP A 112 -13.96 3.96 -11.77
C ASP A 112 -12.85 3.91 -10.70
N TRP A 113 -13.12 4.48 -9.53
CA TRP A 113 -12.13 4.55 -8.47
C TRP A 113 -11.90 3.22 -7.75
N LEU A 114 -12.91 2.34 -7.72
CA LEU A 114 -12.75 1.02 -7.13
C LEU A 114 -11.84 0.15 -8.00
N GLU A 115 -11.99 0.21 -9.33
CA GLU A 115 -11.10 -0.47 -10.26
C GLU A 115 -9.65 -0.02 -10.08
N ALA A 116 -9.41 1.30 -9.92
CA ALA A 116 -8.06 1.84 -9.73
C ALA A 116 -7.36 1.27 -8.49
N ALA A 117 -8.12 0.79 -7.50
CA ALA A 117 -7.58 0.11 -6.32
C ALA A 117 -7.12 -1.34 -6.60
N LEU A 118 -7.51 -1.92 -7.74
CA LEU A 118 -7.25 -3.31 -8.12
C LEU A 118 -6.34 -3.42 -9.35
N ASP A 119 -6.39 -2.43 -10.26
CA ASP A 119 -5.68 -2.45 -11.53
C ASP A 119 -4.15 -2.27 -11.37
N GLY A 120 -3.43 -3.38 -11.42
CA GLY A 120 -1.97 -3.41 -11.44
C GLY A 120 -1.36 -3.26 -12.84
N GLY A 121 -2.16 -2.94 -13.86
CA GLY A 121 -1.75 -2.91 -15.27
C GLY A 121 -1.67 -4.30 -15.89
N PRO A 122 -1.23 -4.41 -17.16
CA PRO A 122 -1.22 -5.68 -17.92
C PRO A 122 -0.44 -6.82 -17.25
N SER A 123 0.53 -6.49 -16.44
CA SER A 123 1.37 -7.46 -15.71
C SER A 123 1.08 -7.54 -14.20
N GLY A 124 0.15 -6.72 -13.69
CA GLY A 124 -0.07 -6.57 -12.25
C GLY A 124 1.06 -5.84 -11.50
N ARG A 125 2.02 -5.24 -12.22
CA ARG A 125 3.25 -4.67 -11.62
C ARG A 125 3.47 -3.18 -11.87
N ASP A 126 2.64 -2.54 -12.69
CA ASP A 126 2.92 -1.16 -13.12
C ASP A 126 3.01 -0.20 -11.92
N THR A 127 2.06 -0.27 -11.02
CA THR A 127 2.03 0.56 -9.80
C THR A 127 3.09 0.10 -8.79
N VAL A 128 3.30 -1.20 -8.65
CA VAL A 128 4.33 -1.77 -7.76
C VAL A 128 5.73 -1.29 -8.16
N TYR A 129 6.05 -1.26 -9.44
CA TYR A 129 7.37 -0.82 -9.91
C TYR A 129 7.56 0.68 -9.68
N ARG A 130 6.57 1.53 -9.99
CA ARG A 130 6.61 2.97 -9.66
C ARG A 130 6.84 3.20 -8.16
N PHE A 131 6.13 2.45 -7.32
CA PHE A 131 6.31 2.51 -5.86
C PHE A 131 7.75 2.14 -5.46
N LEU A 132 8.31 1.05 -5.97
CA LEU A 132 9.65 0.59 -5.63
C LEU A 132 10.77 1.50 -6.16
N GLU A 133 10.53 2.27 -7.20
CA GLU A 133 11.47 3.31 -7.66
C GLU A 133 11.58 4.48 -6.68
N GLU A 134 10.48 4.84 -6.01
CA GLU A 134 10.41 6.03 -5.14
C GLU A 134 10.60 5.70 -3.65
N ALA A 135 10.00 4.62 -3.16
CA ALA A 135 9.91 4.28 -1.75
C ALA A 135 11.26 4.22 -1.00
N PRO A 136 12.35 3.68 -1.58
CA PRO A 136 13.66 3.67 -0.89
C PRO A 136 14.18 5.08 -0.58
N GLY A 137 13.81 6.08 -1.40
CA GLY A 137 14.15 7.49 -1.19
C GLY A 137 13.49 8.12 0.05
N HIS A 138 12.40 7.52 0.52
CA HIS A 138 11.64 7.95 1.70
C HIS A 138 11.85 7.06 2.92
N LEU A 139 12.75 6.09 2.84
CA LEU A 139 13.03 5.17 3.94
C LEU A 139 14.22 5.68 4.77
N LYS A 140 14.14 5.62 6.10
CA LYS A 140 15.28 5.80 6.98
C LYS A 140 16.30 4.66 6.76
N ASP A 141 17.54 4.82 7.23
CA ASP A 141 18.60 3.83 6.99
C ASP A 141 18.28 2.44 7.55
N GLU A 142 17.64 2.37 8.72
CA GLU A 142 17.18 1.11 9.33
C GLU A 142 15.67 0.89 9.15
N GLY A 143 15.04 1.64 8.25
CA GLY A 143 13.63 1.53 7.93
C GLY A 143 13.34 0.30 7.06
N GLN A 144 12.06 -0.04 6.97
CA GLN A 144 11.59 -1.18 6.19
C GLN A 144 10.29 -0.87 5.45
N ILE A 145 10.09 -1.55 4.34
CA ILE A 145 8.85 -1.53 3.58
C ILE A 145 8.16 -2.88 3.77
N LEU A 146 6.84 -2.86 3.99
CA LEU A 146 5.98 -4.03 3.88
C LEU A 146 5.07 -3.83 2.67
N LEU A 147 5.32 -4.62 1.63
CA LEU A 147 4.58 -4.57 0.37
C LEU A 147 3.76 -5.85 0.22
N LEU A 148 2.45 -5.72 0.12
CA LEU A 148 1.58 -6.84 -0.20
C LEU A 148 1.37 -6.92 -1.71
N ILE A 149 1.52 -8.11 -2.23
CA ILE A 149 1.25 -8.51 -3.62
C ILE A 149 0.64 -9.91 -3.63
N SER A 150 0.18 -10.34 -4.79
CA SER A 150 -0.29 -11.70 -5.03
C SER A 150 0.73 -12.54 -5.81
N SER A 151 0.61 -13.85 -5.74
CA SER A 151 1.35 -14.78 -6.62
C SER A 151 1.13 -14.49 -8.11
N LEU A 152 -0.04 -13.93 -8.47
CA LEU A 152 -0.35 -13.51 -9.84
C LEU A 152 0.51 -12.33 -10.33
N THR A 153 1.01 -11.52 -9.40
CA THR A 153 1.91 -10.41 -9.70
C THR A 153 3.30 -10.87 -10.15
N GLY A 154 3.73 -12.08 -9.75
CA GLY A 154 5.09 -12.58 -9.95
C GLY A 154 6.05 -12.08 -8.85
N VAL A 155 6.11 -12.84 -7.75
CA VAL A 155 6.87 -12.50 -6.54
C VAL A 155 8.37 -12.34 -6.83
N GLU A 156 8.95 -13.27 -7.58
CA GLU A 156 10.37 -13.27 -7.97
C GLU A 156 10.75 -12.03 -8.79
N GLU A 157 9.88 -11.62 -9.73
CA GLU A 157 10.07 -10.42 -10.55
C GLU A 157 10.06 -9.14 -9.71
N VAL A 158 9.16 -9.05 -8.73
CA VAL A 158 9.08 -7.89 -7.82
C VAL A 158 10.31 -7.84 -6.90
N MET A 159 10.74 -8.96 -6.34
CA MET A 159 11.95 -9.04 -5.52
C MET A 159 13.19 -8.66 -6.31
N SER A 160 13.34 -9.21 -7.53
CA SER A 160 14.46 -8.88 -8.43
C SER A 160 14.46 -7.39 -8.83
N PHE A 161 13.28 -6.78 -8.96
CA PHE A 161 13.17 -5.35 -9.23
C PHE A 161 13.66 -4.51 -8.05
N ALA A 162 13.24 -4.83 -6.83
CA ALA A 162 13.70 -4.16 -5.61
C ALA A 162 15.22 -4.26 -5.44
N GLU A 163 15.81 -5.43 -5.71
CA GLU A 163 17.26 -5.64 -5.65
C GLU A 163 18.04 -4.78 -6.65
N LYS A 164 17.54 -4.63 -7.88
CA LYS A 164 18.13 -3.74 -8.90
C LYS A 164 18.07 -2.27 -8.50
N HIS A 165 17.18 -1.90 -7.58
CA HIS A 165 17.04 -0.54 -7.05
C HIS A 165 17.72 -0.35 -5.68
N GLY A 166 18.69 -1.20 -5.35
CA GLY A 166 19.54 -1.05 -4.17
C GLY A 166 18.86 -1.46 -2.86
N CYS A 167 17.91 -2.38 -2.93
CA CYS A 167 17.24 -2.95 -1.76
C CYS A 167 17.56 -4.44 -1.61
N THR A 168 17.24 -4.99 -0.46
CA THR A 168 17.07 -6.42 -0.23
C THR A 168 15.60 -6.72 -0.06
N ALA A 169 15.12 -7.86 -0.54
CA ALA A 169 13.73 -8.28 -0.41
C ALA A 169 13.65 -9.72 0.12
N GLU A 170 12.74 -9.97 1.04
CA GLU A 170 12.44 -11.31 1.57
C GLU A 170 10.94 -11.50 1.72
N ILE A 171 10.47 -12.74 1.59
CA ILE A 171 9.08 -13.09 1.93
C ILE A 171 8.95 -13.04 3.45
N PHE A 172 8.05 -12.18 3.94
CA PHE A 172 7.83 -11.97 5.36
C PHE A 172 6.63 -12.75 5.90
N LYS A 173 5.53 -12.77 5.14
CA LYS A 173 4.30 -13.46 5.51
C LYS A 173 3.56 -13.90 4.25
N THR A 174 2.87 -15.04 4.32
CA THR A 174 2.03 -15.54 3.22
C THR A 174 0.72 -16.07 3.75
N GLU A 175 -0.31 -15.99 2.92
CA GLU A 175 -1.61 -16.62 3.13
C GLU A 175 -2.10 -17.19 1.80
N THR A 176 -2.71 -18.37 1.82
CA THR A 176 -3.25 -19.00 0.62
C THR A 176 -4.76 -18.90 0.64
N GLU A 177 -5.34 -18.33 -0.40
CA GLU A 177 -6.76 -18.18 -0.59
C GLU A 177 -7.42 -19.51 -1.03
N GLU A 178 -8.76 -19.59 -0.93
CA GLU A 178 -9.52 -20.81 -1.25
C GLU A 178 -9.37 -21.25 -2.71
N ASP A 179 -9.13 -20.32 -3.63
CA ASP A 179 -8.91 -20.58 -5.06
C ASP A 179 -7.46 -20.94 -5.41
N GLY A 180 -6.57 -20.93 -4.43
CA GLY A 180 -5.15 -21.27 -4.56
C GLY A 180 -4.24 -20.07 -4.88
N GLU A 181 -4.77 -18.86 -4.92
CA GLU A 181 -3.96 -17.64 -4.96
C GLU A 181 -3.18 -17.49 -3.64
N GLU A 182 -1.91 -17.09 -3.73
CA GLU A 182 -1.10 -16.78 -2.55
C GLU A 182 -0.97 -15.26 -2.41
N LEU A 183 -1.42 -14.72 -1.29
CA LEU A 183 -1.11 -13.37 -0.85
C LEU A 183 0.25 -13.36 -0.16
N VAL A 184 1.11 -12.43 -0.55
CA VAL A 184 2.50 -12.38 -0.11
C VAL A 184 2.85 -10.98 0.39
N VAL A 185 3.28 -10.88 1.64
CA VAL A 185 3.89 -9.67 2.18
C VAL A 185 5.40 -9.78 2.03
N LEU A 186 5.98 -8.90 1.23
CA LEU A 186 7.43 -8.74 1.11
C LEU A 186 7.91 -7.73 2.15
N LYS A 187 9.03 -8.06 2.80
CA LYS A 187 9.80 -7.11 3.59
C LYS A 187 11.00 -6.67 2.77
N ILE A 188 11.11 -5.36 2.57
CA ILE A 188 12.13 -4.74 1.72
C ILE A 188 12.89 -3.71 2.55
N CYS A 189 14.22 -3.75 2.50
CA CYS A 189 15.11 -2.83 3.21
C CYS A 189 16.18 -2.30 2.26
N LYS A 190 16.80 -1.13 2.57
CA LYS A 190 17.98 -0.68 1.84
C LYS A 190 19.10 -1.71 1.94
N ALA A 191 19.77 -2.01 0.82
CA ALA A 191 21.00 -2.81 0.84
C ALA A 191 22.11 -2.04 1.57
N LYS A 192 22.87 -2.73 2.43
CA LYS A 192 24.00 -2.15 3.19
C LYS A 192 25.25 -2.06 2.37
#